data_e84a7d2b06f7a37b0132afe993bc5b7b
#
_entry.id   e84a7d2b06f7a37b0132afe993bc5b7b
#
_cell.length_a   1.000
_cell.length_b   1.000
_cell.length_c   1.000
_cell.angle_alpha   90.00
_cell.angle_beta   90.00
_cell.angle_gamma   90.00
#
_symmetry.space_group_name_H-M   'P 1'
#
loop_
_entity.id
_entity.type
_entity.pdbx_description
1 polymer ?
#
loop_
_entity_poly.entity_id
_entity_poly.type
_entity_poly.pdbx_seq_one_letter_code
_entity_poly.pdbx_strand_id
1 'polypeptide(L)'
;ILNEAPLIYNKADRIMEAADWVVLQLTSSSIRSSCCAGYKALWHKTEGYPSKDFFQALDPRLENFVETKLQGEICTLGSKAGELTAEGAAMLGLEPGTAVAVGIIDAHAGVAGSGAVHAGQMVMAMGTSLCHMLLSDKEIHAEGICGVVEDGIVPGLFGYEAGQPAVGDLFGWFVEQGVPDYVKVEAANEGISVH
;
A
#
# COMPACT_ATOMS: atom_id res chain seq x y z
N ILE A 1 4.60 18.22 5.36
CA ILE A 1 3.59 19.22 4.92
C ILE A 1 3.27 20.18 6.05
N LEU A 2 2.95 19.70 7.28
CA LEU A 2 2.58 20.56 8.42
C LEU A 2 3.59 21.70 8.70
N ASN A 3 4.89 21.42 8.63
CA ASN A 3 5.96 22.38 8.89
C ASN A 3 6.43 23.13 7.64
N GLU A 4 6.50 22.44 6.50
CA GLU A 4 7.06 23.00 5.26
C GLU A 4 6.02 23.71 4.40
N ALA A 5 4.75 23.31 4.50
CA ALA A 5 3.65 23.87 3.73
C ALA A 5 2.37 23.98 4.58
N PRO A 6 2.39 24.75 5.70
CA PRO A 6 1.28 24.82 6.65
C PRO A 6 -0.02 25.35 6.03
N LEU A 7 0.07 26.20 5.03
CA LEU A 7 -1.11 26.69 4.32
C LEU A 7 -1.82 25.58 3.54
N ILE A 8 -1.08 24.66 2.93
CA ILE A 8 -1.64 23.51 2.24
C ILE A 8 -2.28 22.56 3.25
N TYR A 9 -1.56 22.24 4.35
CA TYR A 9 -2.08 21.40 5.42
C TYR A 9 -3.39 21.95 5.99
N ASN A 10 -3.43 23.22 6.31
CA ASN A 10 -4.61 23.85 6.91
C ASN A 10 -5.80 23.91 5.93
N LYS A 11 -5.52 24.13 4.64
CA LYS A 11 -6.56 24.20 3.60
C LYS A 11 -7.08 22.84 3.18
N ALA A 12 -6.31 21.76 3.34
CA ALA A 12 -6.72 20.42 2.99
C ALA A 12 -7.92 19.99 3.87
N ASP A 13 -9.01 19.59 3.23
CA ASP A 13 -10.18 19.02 3.89
C ASP A 13 -9.85 17.65 4.48
N ARG A 14 -9.09 16.84 3.75
CA ARG A 14 -8.68 15.49 4.18
C ARG A 14 -7.34 15.09 3.60
N ILE A 15 -6.73 14.07 4.20
CA ILE A 15 -5.53 13.40 3.73
C ILE A 15 -5.91 11.94 3.49
N MET A 16 -5.64 11.42 2.30
CA MET A 16 -6.00 10.05 1.92
C MET A 16 -4.95 9.45 0.99
N GLU A 17 -4.93 8.14 0.94
CA GLU A 17 -4.07 7.40 0.03
C GLU A 17 -4.57 7.51 -1.42
N ALA A 18 -3.63 7.37 -2.37
CA ALA A 18 -3.97 7.51 -3.79
C ALA A 18 -5.02 6.50 -4.26
N ALA A 19 -5.01 5.26 -3.75
CA ALA A 19 -6.02 4.25 -4.07
C ALA A 19 -7.42 4.68 -3.61
N ASP A 20 -7.55 5.21 -2.39
CA ASP A 20 -8.81 5.72 -1.85
C ASP A 20 -9.28 6.96 -2.62
N TRP A 21 -8.33 7.83 -3.01
CA TRP A 21 -8.63 9.01 -3.82
C TRP A 21 -9.17 8.64 -5.21
N VAL A 22 -8.61 7.64 -5.87
CA VAL A 22 -9.12 7.14 -7.16
C VAL A 22 -10.56 6.63 -7.00
N VAL A 23 -10.83 5.85 -5.95
CA VAL A 23 -12.20 5.38 -5.66
C VAL A 23 -13.15 6.55 -5.43
N LEU A 24 -12.75 7.57 -4.67
CA LEU A 24 -13.54 8.78 -4.46
C LEU A 24 -13.86 9.51 -5.77
N GLN A 25 -12.86 9.65 -6.68
CA GLN A 25 -13.08 10.30 -7.99
C GLN A 25 -14.09 9.53 -8.86
N LEU A 26 -14.05 8.21 -8.82
CA LEU A 26 -14.90 7.36 -9.65
C LEU A 26 -16.33 7.23 -9.09
N THR A 27 -16.50 7.26 -7.78
CA THR A 27 -17.75 6.90 -7.11
C THR A 27 -18.37 8.04 -6.30
N SER A 28 -17.63 9.10 -6.02
CA SER A 28 -17.98 10.12 -5.01
C SER A 28 -18.15 9.54 -3.59
N SER A 29 -17.75 8.29 -3.35
CA SER A 29 -17.82 7.63 -2.05
C SER A 29 -16.56 7.91 -1.25
N SER A 30 -16.71 8.50 -0.07
CA SER A 30 -15.58 8.82 0.83
C SER A 30 -15.31 7.66 1.80
N ILE A 31 -14.84 6.55 1.26
CA ILE A 31 -14.38 5.39 2.06
C ILE A 31 -12.87 5.36 2.14
N ARG A 32 -12.35 4.55 3.04
CA ARG A 32 -10.92 4.22 3.15
C ARG A 32 -10.76 2.70 3.13
N SER A 33 -9.74 2.24 2.44
CA SER A 33 -9.37 0.83 2.41
C SER A 33 -8.73 0.41 3.73
N SER A 34 -9.10 -0.75 4.27
CA SER A 34 -8.40 -1.38 5.41
C SER A 34 -6.91 -1.58 5.13
N CYS A 35 -6.56 -1.92 3.89
CA CYS A 35 -5.18 -2.00 3.42
C CYS A 35 -4.46 -0.65 3.56
N CYS A 36 -4.99 0.40 2.94
CA CYS A 36 -4.37 1.72 2.94
C CYS A 36 -4.34 2.34 4.35
N ALA A 37 -5.44 2.24 5.09
CA ALA A 37 -5.52 2.77 6.45
C ALA A 37 -4.56 2.07 7.41
N GLY A 38 -4.43 0.76 7.33
CA GLY A 38 -3.53 -0.02 8.19
C GLY A 38 -2.06 0.23 7.88
N TYR A 39 -1.64 0.06 6.61
CA TYR A 39 -0.22 0.18 6.27
C TYR A 39 0.30 1.62 6.17
N LYS A 40 -0.56 2.60 5.89
CA LYS A 40 -0.12 3.98 5.62
C LYS A 40 -0.63 5.02 6.61
N ALA A 41 -1.63 4.68 7.46
CA ALA A 41 -2.25 5.63 8.37
C ALA A 41 -2.38 5.12 9.82
N LEU A 42 -1.64 4.08 10.21
CA LEU A 42 -1.57 3.53 11.57
C LEU A 42 -2.92 3.03 12.11
N TRP A 43 -3.86 2.67 11.23
CA TRP A 43 -5.13 2.12 11.67
C TRP A 43 -5.02 0.64 12.02
N HIS A 44 -5.64 0.25 13.14
CA HIS A 44 -5.75 -1.14 13.57
C HIS A 44 -7.23 -1.54 13.64
N LYS A 45 -7.57 -2.74 13.18
CA LYS A 45 -8.97 -3.18 13.02
C LYS A 45 -9.77 -3.16 14.33
N THR A 46 -9.16 -3.55 15.44
CA THR A 46 -9.82 -3.62 16.76
C THR A 46 -9.59 -2.37 17.60
N GLU A 47 -8.43 -1.68 17.46
CA GLU A 47 -8.05 -0.53 18.28
C GLU A 47 -8.37 0.81 17.62
N GLY A 48 -8.60 0.80 16.29
CA GLY A 48 -8.80 2.01 15.52
C GLY A 48 -7.50 2.76 15.21
N TYR A 49 -7.60 4.08 15.08
CA TYR A 49 -6.44 4.96 14.94
C TYR A 49 -5.80 5.23 16.29
N PRO A 50 -4.51 5.63 16.35
CA PRO A 50 -3.88 6.07 17.57
C PRO A 50 -4.65 7.20 18.27
N SER A 51 -4.48 7.29 19.59
CA SER A 51 -5.18 8.28 20.42
C SER A 51 -4.79 9.72 20.10
N LYS A 52 -5.61 10.66 20.54
CA LYS A 52 -5.29 12.11 20.48
C LYS A 52 -3.99 12.43 21.20
N ASP A 53 -3.74 11.81 22.36
CA ASP A 53 -2.52 12.03 23.13
C ASP A 53 -1.26 11.61 22.35
N PHE A 54 -1.35 10.53 21.55
CA PHE A 54 -0.26 10.14 20.65
C PHE A 54 0.04 11.23 19.61
N PHE A 55 -0.98 11.72 18.93
CA PHE A 55 -0.80 12.77 17.92
C PHE A 55 -0.37 14.09 18.53
N GLN A 56 -0.91 14.47 19.72
CA GLN A 56 -0.50 15.66 20.45
C GLN A 56 0.96 15.59 20.90
N ALA A 57 1.45 14.41 21.29
CA ALA A 57 2.85 14.21 21.66
C ALA A 57 3.81 14.35 20.47
N LEU A 58 3.37 14.02 19.25
CA LEU A 58 4.14 14.26 18.03
C LEU A 58 4.23 15.76 17.68
N ASP A 59 3.09 16.43 17.70
CA ASP A 59 2.97 17.87 17.51
C ASP A 59 1.61 18.32 18.03
N PRO A 60 1.53 19.34 18.91
CA PRO A 60 0.25 19.81 19.47
C PRO A 60 -0.81 20.18 18.43
N ARG A 61 -0.39 20.57 17.21
CA ARG A 61 -1.30 20.87 16.09
C ARG A 61 -1.98 19.64 15.50
N LEU A 62 -1.51 18.45 15.82
CA LEU A 62 -2.05 17.17 15.35
C LEU A 62 -3.07 16.54 16.30
N GLU A 63 -3.38 17.13 17.45
CA GLU A 63 -4.30 16.59 18.45
C GLU A 63 -5.60 16.02 17.83
N ASN A 64 -6.20 16.74 16.89
CA ASN A 64 -7.44 16.35 16.22
C ASN A 64 -7.21 15.84 14.78
N PHE A 65 -6.03 15.28 14.50
CA PHE A 65 -5.64 14.86 13.14
C PHE A 65 -6.57 13.81 12.56
N VAL A 66 -6.95 12.80 13.33
CA VAL A 66 -7.85 11.73 12.88
C VAL A 66 -9.21 12.30 12.47
N GLU A 67 -9.83 13.07 13.35
CA GLU A 67 -11.17 13.61 13.14
C GLU A 67 -11.22 14.66 12.02
N THR A 68 -10.13 15.38 11.80
CA THR A 68 -10.10 16.51 10.85
C THR A 68 -9.49 16.14 9.49
N LYS A 69 -8.65 15.09 9.42
CA LYS A 69 -7.89 14.77 8.19
C LYS A 69 -8.04 13.33 7.72
N LEU A 70 -8.36 12.38 8.61
CA LEU A 70 -8.48 10.96 8.26
C LEU A 70 -9.93 10.47 8.20
N GLN A 71 -10.87 11.34 7.91
CA GLN A 71 -12.29 11.01 7.81
C GLN A 71 -12.56 9.99 6.71
N GLY A 72 -13.55 9.16 6.92
CA GLY A 72 -14.02 8.12 5.99
C GLY A 72 -14.28 6.79 6.73
N GLU A 73 -15.26 6.05 6.27
CA GLU A 73 -15.52 4.70 6.73
C GLU A 73 -14.41 3.75 6.25
N ILE A 74 -13.90 2.89 7.15
CA ILE A 74 -12.91 1.87 6.77
C ILE A 74 -13.67 0.66 6.23
N CYS A 75 -13.37 0.29 4.99
CA CYS A 75 -13.97 -0.84 4.29
C CYS A 75 -12.96 -1.95 4.02
N THR A 76 -13.38 -3.20 4.22
CA THR A 76 -12.55 -4.38 3.99
C THR A 76 -12.33 -4.60 2.49
N LEU A 77 -11.14 -5.11 2.12
CA LEU A 77 -10.83 -5.50 0.75
C LEU A 77 -11.85 -6.48 0.18
N GLY A 78 -12.13 -6.35 -1.12
CA GLY A 78 -13.12 -7.17 -1.83
C GLY A 78 -14.57 -6.72 -1.63
N SER A 79 -14.84 -5.77 -0.73
CA SER A 79 -16.17 -5.17 -0.61
C SER A 79 -16.40 -4.09 -1.67
N LYS A 80 -17.67 -3.76 -1.90
CA LYS A 80 -18.09 -2.68 -2.80
C LYS A 80 -17.82 -1.34 -2.14
N ALA A 81 -17.04 -0.48 -2.76
CA ALA A 81 -16.80 0.89 -2.33
C ALA A 81 -17.90 1.86 -2.77
N GLY A 82 -18.52 1.58 -3.90
CA GLY A 82 -19.56 2.40 -4.50
C GLY A 82 -19.90 1.96 -5.91
N GLU A 83 -20.52 2.85 -6.67
CA GLU A 83 -20.85 2.67 -8.09
C GLU A 83 -20.27 3.83 -8.89
N LEU A 84 -19.90 3.57 -10.15
CA LEU A 84 -19.44 4.63 -11.03
C LEU A 84 -20.52 5.71 -11.16
N THR A 85 -20.12 6.95 -10.91
CA THR A 85 -20.90 8.12 -11.28
C THR A 85 -20.99 8.23 -12.81
N ALA A 86 -21.87 9.07 -13.33
CA ALA A 86 -21.93 9.35 -14.77
C ALA A 86 -20.60 9.87 -15.30
N GLU A 87 -19.92 10.72 -14.53
CA GLU A 87 -18.60 11.29 -14.86
C GLU A 87 -17.50 10.22 -14.84
N GLY A 88 -17.44 9.39 -13.77
CA GLY A 88 -16.49 8.30 -13.65
C GLY A 88 -16.68 7.25 -14.76
N ALA A 89 -17.91 6.93 -15.10
CA ALA A 89 -18.24 6.01 -16.19
C ALA A 89 -17.80 6.57 -17.55
N ALA A 90 -18.06 7.84 -17.84
CA ALA A 90 -17.62 8.51 -19.06
C ALA A 90 -16.09 8.51 -19.21
N MET A 91 -15.36 8.74 -18.11
CA MET A 91 -13.88 8.69 -18.09
C MET A 91 -13.31 7.33 -18.48
N LEU A 92 -13.98 6.24 -18.07
CA LEU A 92 -13.53 4.87 -18.25
C LEU A 92 -14.15 4.18 -19.47
N GLY A 93 -15.12 4.80 -20.16
CA GLY A 93 -15.87 4.16 -21.24
C GLY A 93 -16.79 3.02 -20.75
N LEU A 94 -17.30 3.12 -19.52
CA LEU A 94 -18.17 2.14 -18.87
C LEU A 94 -19.56 2.73 -18.63
N GLU A 95 -20.48 1.88 -18.12
CA GLU A 95 -21.82 2.30 -17.77
C GLU A 95 -21.90 2.88 -16.35
N PRO A 96 -22.67 3.97 -16.11
CA PRO A 96 -22.98 4.44 -14.77
C PRO A 96 -23.63 3.33 -13.92
N GLY A 97 -23.32 3.30 -12.62
CA GLY A 97 -23.82 2.25 -11.72
C GLY A 97 -22.97 0.97 -11.72
N THR A 98 -21.93 0.87 -12.56
CA THR A 98 -20.96 -0.24 -12.46
C THR A 98 -20.32 -0.25 -11.08
N ALA A 99 -20.28 -1.42 -10.42
CA ALA A 99 -19.71 -1.56 -9.09
C ALA A 99 -18.20 -1.32 -9.08
N VAL A 100 -17.72 -0.55 -8.10
CA VAL A 100 -16.31 -0.29 -7.85
C VAL A 100 -15.92 -0.93 -6.53
N ALA A 101 -14.87 -1.74 -6.53
CA ALA A 101 -14.34 -2.35 -5.31
C ALA A 101 -13.51 -1.37 -4.48
N VAL A 102 -13.32 -1.70 -3.21
CA VAL A 102 -12.37 -1.01 -2.32
C VAL A 102 -10.95 -1.11 -2.89
N GLY A 103 -10.21 -0.01 -2.85
CA GLY A 103 -8.84 0.07 -3.38
C GLY A 103 -7.85 -0.77 -2.58
N ILE A 104 -6.77 -1.19 -3.23
CA ILE A 104 -5.69 -1.96 -2.62
C ILE A 104 -4.34 -1.42 -3.11
N ILE A 105 -3.29 -1.56 -2.29
CA ILE A 105 -1.92 -1.24 -2.67
C ILE A 105 -1.45 -2.27 -3.72
N ASP A 106 -0.75 -1.83 -4.77
CA ASP A 106 -0.36 -2.64 -5.93
C ASP A 106 0.42 -3.92 -5.56
N ALA A 107 1.43 -3.80 -4.70
CA ALA A 107 2.20 -4.93 -4.22
C ALA A 107 1.33 -5.95 -3.47
N HIS A 108 0.37 -5.48 -2.68
CA HIS A 108 -0.57 -6.34 -1.95
C HIS A 108 -1.58 -7.01 -2.88
N ALA A 109 -2.04 -6.33 -3.93
CA ALA A 109 -2.86 -6.95 -4.99
C ALA A 109 -2.12 -8.10 -5.67
N GLY A 110 -0.80 -7.95 -5.87
CA GLY A 110 0.08 -8.97 -6.41
C GLY A 110 0.13 -10.26 -5.58
N VAL A 111 -0.13 -10.19 -4.27
CA VAL A 111 -0.16 -11.39 -3.40
C VAL A 111 -1.31 -12.30 -3.81
N ALA A 112 -2.53 -11.79 -3.84
CA ALA A 112 -3.70 -12.54 -4.30
C ALA A 112 -3.58 -12.94 -5.78
N GLY A 113 -3.05 -12.02 -6.62
CA GLY A 113 -2.81 -12.25 -8.04
C GLY A 113 -1.82 -13.38 -8.34
N SER A 114 -0.87 -13.66 -7.44
CA SER A 114 0.05 -14.79 -7.52
C SER A 114 -0.55 -16.12 -7.01
N GLY A 115 -1.80 -16.12 -6.52
CA GLY A 115 -2.46 -17.26 -5.93
C GLY A 115 -2.15 -17.50 -4.45
N ALA A 116 -1.43 -16.60 -3.78
CA ALA A 116 -1.18 -16.68 -2.35
C ALA A 116 -2.39 -16.13 -1.58
N VAL A 117 -3.20 -17.02 -1.03
CA VAL A 117 -4.46 -16.69 -0.33
C VAL A 117 -4.63 -17.46 0.99
N HIS A 118 -3.60 -18.17 1.44
CA HIS A 118 -3.65 -18.98 2.66
C HIS A 118 -2.56 -18.55 3.65
N ALA A 119 -2.83 -18.74 4.95
CA ALA A 119 -1.83 -18.53 5.99
C ALA A 119 -0.56 -19.36 5.74
N GLY A 120 0.60 -18.79 6.04
CA GLY A 120 1.92 -19.38 5.81
C GLY A 120 2.47 -19.19 4.40
N GLN A 121 1.71 -18.60 3.47
CA GLN A 121 2.21 -18.24 2.15
C GLN A 121 2.89 -16.88 2.16
N MET A 122 4.01 -16.79 1.45
CA MET A 122 4.81 -15.57 1.32
C MET A 122 5.01 -15.23 -0.15
N VAL A 123 4.91 -13.96 -0.47
CA VAL A 123 5.21 -13.41 -1.79
C VAL A 123 6.29 -12.35 -1.65
N MET A 124 7.26 -12.39 -2.54
CA MET A 124 8.31 -11.38 -2.66
C MET A 124 8.13 -10.63 -3.98
N ALA A 125 7.72 -9.36 -3.91
CA ALA A 125 7.68 -8.48 -5.06
C ALA A 125 9.07 -7.85 -5.23
N MET A 126 9.82 -8.34 -6.21
CA MET A 126 11.20 -7.93 -6.48
C MET A 126 11.26 -6.93 -7.63
N GLY A 127 11.75 -5.72 -7.34
CA GLY A 127 12.03 -4.67 -8.31
C GLY A 127 13.31 -3.94 -7.90
N THR A 128 13.36 -2.64 -8.08
CA THR A 128 14.42 -1.77 -7.52
C THR A 128 14.52 -1.97 -6.01
N SER A 129 13.38 -2.01 -5.34
CA SER A 129 13.22 -2.45 -3.94
C SER A 129 12.52 -3.81 -3.88
N LEU A 130 12.48 -4.39 -2.69
CA LEU A 130 11.85 -5.68 -2.42
C LEU A 130 10.81 -5.49 -1.32
N CYS A 131 9.57 -5.96 -1.60
CA CYS A 131 8.54 -6.10 -0.59
C CYS A 131 8.31 -7.58 -0.28
N HIS A 132 8.44 -7.95 0.98
CA HIS A 132 8.09 -9.27 1.50
C HIS A 132 6.70 -9.19 2.12
N MET A 133 5.79 -10.01 1.64
CA MET A 133 4.41 -10.07 2.15
C MET A 133 4.09 -11.49 2.58
N LEU A 134 3.79 -11.68 3.86
CA LEU A 134 3.46 -12.96 4.46
C LEU A 134 2.01 -12.92 4.96
N LEU A 135 1.25 -13.96 4.69
CA LEU A 135 -0.08 -14.16 5.23
C LEU A 135 -0.05 -15.06 6.47
N SER A 136 -0.80 -14.68 7.52
CA SER A 136 -0.88 -15.43 8.78
C SER A 136 -2.31 -15.47 9.31
N ASP A 137 -2.65 -16.49 10.05
CA ASP A 137 -3.88 -16.61 10.84
C ASP A 137 -3.77 -15.96 12.23
N LYS A 138 -2.59 -15.43 12.56
CA LYS A 138 -2.28 -14.84 13.88
C LYS A 138 -1.56 -13.53 13.72
N GLU A 139 -1.85 -12.60 14.63
CA GLU A 139 -1.04 -11.42 14.85
C GLU A 139 0.14 -11.78 15.75
N ILE A 140 1.36 -11.59 15.22
CA ILE A 140 2.61 -11.83 15.95
C ILE A 140 3.48 -10.61 15.77
N HIS A 141 3.87 -9.99 16.87
CA HIS A 141 4.81 -8.90 16.81
C HIS A 141 6.24 -9.43 16.56
N ALA A 142 6.83 -9.00 15.45
CA ALA A 142 8.20 -9.39 15.06
C ALA A 142 9.02 -8.16 14.69
N GLU A 143 10.25 -8.12 15.18
CA GLU A 143 11.19 -7.04 14.87
C GLU A 143 11.51 -7.03 13.36
N GLY A 144 11.60 -5.83 12.77
CA GLY A 144 11.89 -5.64 11.34
C GLY A 144 10.67 -5.70 10.41
N ILE A 145 9.48 -5.96 10.91
CA ILE A 145 8.23 -5.88 10.15
C ILE A 145 7.78 -4.42 10.06
N CYS A 146 7.50 -3.95 8.85
CA CYS A 146 7.03 -2.59 8.59
C CYS A 146 5.57 -2.37 8.98
N GLY A 147 4.74 -3.41 8.86
CA GLY A 147 3.32 -3.36 9.18
C GLY A 147 2.70 -4.74 9.26
N VAL A 148 1.70 -4.87 10.13
CA VAL A 148 0.84 -6.04 10.27
C VAL A 148 -0.60 -5.54 10.26
N VAL A 149 -1.41 -5.98 9.30
CA VAL A 149 -2.77 -5.49 9.14
C VAL A 149 -3.73 -6.65 8.94
N GLU A 150 -4.71 -6.79 9.84
CA GLU A 150 -5.81 -7.72 9.63
C GLU A 150 -6.69 -7.23 8.47
N ASP A 151 -7.05 -8.11 7.55
CA ASP A 151 -7.75 -7.80 6.29
C ASP A 151 -6.99 -6.82 5.36
N GLY A 152 -5.69 -6.64 5.58
CA GLY A 152 -4.90 -5.68 4.81
C GLY A 152 -4.43 -6.18 3.44
N ILE A 153 -4.39 -7.51 3.22
CA ILE A 153 -3.99 -8.14 1.95
C ILE A 153 -5.07 -9.12 1.49
N VAL A 154 -5.42 -10.09 2.34
CA VAL A 154 -6.48 -11.08 2.10
C VAL A 154 -7.44 -11.02 3.26
N PRO A 155 -8.76 -10.86 3.02
CA PRO A 155 -9.76 -10.85 4.08
C PRO A 155 -9.70 -12.10 4.96
N GLY A 156 -9.78 -11.91 6.28
CA GLY A 156 -9.71 -13.00 7.28
C GLY A 156 -8.28 -13.39 7.68
N LEU A 157 -7.24 -12.76 7.12
CA LEU A 157 -5.85 -13.01 7.46
C LEU A 157 -5.12 -11.73 7.87
N PHE A 158 -4.06 -11.90 8.65
CA PHE A 158 -3.08 -10.85 8.93
C PHE A 158 -2.08 -10.80 7.79
N GLY A 159 -1.94 -9.64 7.15
CA GLY A 159 -0.90 -9.36 6.17
C GLY A 159 0.31 -8.72 6.84
N TYR A 160 1.47 -9.34 6.69
CA TYR A 160 2.76 -8.83 7.16
C TYR A 160 3.51 -8.20 6.01
N GLU A 161 4.06 -7.02 6.21
CA GLU A 161 4.92 -6.35 5.25
C GLU A 161 6.30 -6.10 5.85
N ALA A 162 7.35 -6.52 5.12
CA ALA A 162 8.71 -6.11 5.35
C ALA A 162 9.32 -5.64 4.03
N GLY A 163 10.19 -4.65 4.07
CA GLY A 163 10.78 -4.07 2.88
C GLY A 163 12.30 -4.02 2.95
N GLN A 164 12.93 -4.11 1.78
CA GLN A 164 14.35 -3.85 1.62
C GLN A 164 14.56 -2.94 0.42
N PRO A 165 15.16 -1.75 0.60
CA PRO A 165 15.46 -0.85 -0.50
C PRO A 165 16.63 -1.35 -1.36
N ALA A 166 16.69 -0.91 -2.62
CA ALA A 166 17.82 -1.04 -3.52
C ALA A 166 18.26 -2.48 -3.85
N VAL A 167 17.37 -3.46 -3.89
CA VAL A 167 17.72 -4.86 -4.18
C VAL A 167 18.10 -5.02 -5.65
N GLY A 168 17.29 -4.54 -6.57
CA GLY A 168 17.60 -4.55 -8.00
C GLY A 168 18.86 -3.76 -8.32
N ASP A 169 19.03 -2.60 -7.69
CA ASP A 169 20.22 -1.77 -7.83
C ASP A 169 21.50 -2.47 -7.30
N LEU A 170 21.37 -3.24 -6.20
CA LEU A 170 22.48 -4.03 -5.68
C LEU A 170 22.90 -5.13 -6.64
N PHE A 171 21.97 -5.84 -7.26
CA PHE A 171 22.29 -6.82 -8.31
C PHE A 171 22.92 -6.15 -9.53
N GLY A 172 22.37 -5.02 -9.99
CA GLY A 172 22.95 -4.23 -11.06
C GLY A 172 24.37 -3.79 -10.76
N TRP A 173 24.58 -3.21 -9.59
CA TRP A 173 25.93 -2.82 -9.12
C TRP A 173 26.88 -4.01 -9.07
N PHE A 174 26.44 -5.16 -8.55
CA PHE A 174 27.28 -6.36 -8.50
C PHE A 174 27.66 -6.85 -9.90
N VAL A 175 26.74 -6.88 -10.84
CA VAL A 175 27.03 -7.26 -12.24
C VAL A 175 28.04 -6.29 -12.88
N GLU A 176 27.88 -4.99 -12.65
CA GLU A 176 28.79 -3.98 -13.19
C GLU A 176 30.21 -4.06 -12.61
N GLN A 177 30.33 -4.24 -11.28
CA GLN A 177 31.59 -4.15 -10.54
C GLN A 177 32.20 -5.50 -10.23
N GLY A 178 31.42 -6.55 -10.05
CA GLY A 178 31.86 -7.85 -9.56
C GLY A 178 32.00 -8.93 -10.63
N VAL A 179 31.32 -8.80 -11.79
CA VAL A 179 31.42 -9.77 -12.87
C VAL A 179 32.70 -9.51 -13.69
N PRO A 180 33.60 -10.52 -13.85
CA PRO A 180 34.81 -10.37 -14.63
C PRO A 180 34.51 -10.04 -16.11
N ASP A 181 35.37 -9.23 -16.73
CA ASP A 181 35.18 -8.77 -18.11
C ASP A 181 35.10 -9.91 -19.13
N TYR A 182 35.81 -11.02 -18.92
CA TYR A 182 35.74 -12.16 -19.84
C TYR A 182 34.34 -12.79 -19.86
N VAL A 183 33.60 -12.81 -18.74
CA VAL A 183 32.20 -13.28 -18.67
C VAL A 183 31.29 -12.34 -19.44
N LYS A 184 31.51 -11.02 -19.30
CA LYS A 184 30.74 -10.01 -20.05
C LYS A 184 30.94 -10.15 -21.57
N VAL A 185 32.19 -10.40 -21.99
CA VAL A 185 32.53 -10.64 -23.40
C VAL A 185 31.89 -11.92 -23.94
N GLU A 186 31.93 -13.00 -23.16
CA GLU A 186 31.34 -14.29 -23.54
C GLU A 186 29.81 -14.16 -23.69
N ALA A 187 29.13 -13.55 -22.72
CA ALA A 187 27.70 -13.29 -22.78
C ALA A 187 27.32 -12.43 -24.00
N ALA A 188 28.11 -11.39 -24.29
CA ALA A 188 27.89 -10.54 -25.46
C ALA A 188 28.06 -11.32 -26.80
N ASN A 189 29.02 -12.22 -26.88
CA ASN A 189 29.22 -13.08 -28.06
C ASN A 189 28.08 -14.08 -28.27
N GLU A 190 27.46 -14.54 -27.17
CA GLU A 190 26.30 -15.44 -27.20
C GLU A 190 24.96 -14.72 -27.34
N GLY A 191 24.96 -13.37 -27.27
CA GLY A 191 23.75 -12.55 -27.33
C GLY A 191 22.81 -12.69 -26.13
N ILE A 192 23.36 -13.05 -24.96
CA ILE A 192 22.62 -13.21 -23.69
C ILE A 192 23.03 -12.10 -22.68
N SER A 193 22.15 -11.87 -21.69
CA SER A 193 22.44 -10.97 -20.57
C SER A 193 23.35 -11.65 -19.55
N VAL A 194 24.19 -10.87 -18.85
CA VAL A 194 24.94 -11.30 -17.66
C VAL A 194 24.08 -11.27 -16.37
N HIS A 195 22.83 -10.82 -16.47
CA HIS A 195 21.86 -10.84 -15.37
C HIS A 195 21.12 -12.15 -15.28
#